data_7aaa0a7c8fe307e74363d92a343ad26a
#
_entry.id   7aaa0a7c8fe307e74363d92a343ad26a
#
_cell.length_a   1.000
_cell.length_b   1.000
_cell.length_c   1.000
_cell.angle_alpha   90.00
_cell.angle_beta   90.00
_cell.angle_gamma   90.00
#
_symmetry.space_group_name_H-M   'P 1'
#
loop_
_entity.id
_entity.type
_entity.pdbx_description
1 polymer ?
#
loop_
_entity_poly.entity_id
_entity_poly.type
_entity_poly.pdbx_seq_one_letter_code
_entity_poly.pdbx_strand_id
1 'polypeptide(L)'
;AEGIAVFLAAVQEARPMEEKELSLFVPALKGALTERLAHLCQGLSETLPKADADGAPEADGLAASMEGVFTALRLLAGANLGPVLEEASQVERLLRQDPAGVYPKMDEVCRARYRHEVCRQARRSGRTEREMAEQLLLRARQGEGPRRHVGWYLFREPLGRPAHTARGTGYLAAVTLPTLFLVLLAGFTLHTPLVVALLLLPVSDLVKNSV
;
A
#
# COMPACT_ATOMS: atom_id res chain seq x y z
N ALA A 1 -16.19 13.23 -12.35
CA ALA A 1 -15.06 13.55 -11.47
C ALA A 1 -15.51 14.40 -10.28
N GLU A 2 -16.29 15.45 -10.52
CA GLU A 2 -16.72 16.42 -9.49
C GLU A 2 -17.46 15.78 -8.30
N GLY A 3 -18.45 14.93 -8.54
CA GLY A 3 -19.17 14.21 -7.49
C GLY A 3 -18.27 13.31 -6.61
N ILE A 4 -17.24 12.72 -7.21
CA ILE A 4 -16.23 11.92 -6.48
C ILE A 4 -15.35 12.83 -5.61
N ALA A 5 -14.98 14.01 -6.11
CA ALA A 5 -14.21 14.99 -5.35
C ALA A 5 -14.96 15.45 -4.10
N VAL A 6 -16.24 15.80 -4.26
CA VAL A 6 -17.12 16.21 -3.13
C VAL A 6 -17.27 15.07 -2.12
N PHE A 7 -17.49 13.85 -2.59
CA PHE A 7 -17.58 12.67 -1.72
C PHE A 7 -16.29 12.44 -0.93
N LEU A 8 -15.14 12.46 -1.61
CA LEU A 8 -13.84 12.27 -0.96
C LEU A 8 -13.53 13.39 0.04
N ALA A 9 -13.88 14.64 -0.28
CA ALA A 9 -13.72 15.76 0.67
C ALA A 9 -14.53 15.54 1.95
N ALA A 10 -15.80 15.15 1.83
CA ALA A 10 -16.66 14.85 2.97
C ALA A 10 -16.15 13.67 3.81
N VAL A 11 -15.67 12.61 3.15
CA VAL A 11 -15.07 11.45 3.85
C VAL A 11 -13.82 11.87 4.61
N GLN A 12 -12.96 12.69 3.99
CA GLN A 12 -11.71 13.17 4.60
C GLN A 12 -11.97 14.07 5.83
N GLU A 13 -13.09 14.78 5.87
CA GLU A 13 -13.50 15.55 7.04
C GLU A 13 -13.97 14.64 8.19
N ALA A 14 -14.74 13.61 7.86
CA ALA A 14 -15.29 12.69 8.86
C ALA A 14 -14.25 11.70 9.38
N ARG A 15 -13.48 11.10 8.47
CA ARG A 15 -12.42 10.15 8.75
C ARG A 15 -11.30 10.29 7.71
N PRO A 16 -10.12 10.76 8.11
CA PRO A 16 -8.99 10.84 7.21
C PRO A 16 -8.60 9.47 6.66
N MET A 17 -8.61 9.32 5.33
CA MET A 17 -8.17 8.11 4.63
C MET A 17 -6.65 8.12 4.50
N GLU A 18 -6.04 6.97 4.70
CA GLU A 18 -4.62 6.73 4.41
C GLU A 18 -4.38 6.64 2.90
N GLU A 19 -3.15 6.86 2.46
CA GLU A 19 -2.75 6.78 1.04
C GLU A 19 -3.08 5.42 0.42
N LYS A 20 -2.97 4.36 1.22
CA LYS A 20 -3.37 3.01 0.80
C LYS A 20 -4.87 2.91 0.52
N GLU A 21 -5.70 3.50 1.36
CA GLU A 21 -7.16 3.51 1.18
C GLU A 21 -7.53 4.32 -0.06
N LEU A 22 -6.89 5.49 -0.26
CA LEU A 22 -7.07 6.30 -1.46
C LEU A 22 -6.66 5.56 -2.73
N SER A 23 -5.55 4.83 -2.71
CA SER A 23 -5.09 4.05 -3.87
C SER A 23 -6.03 2.90 -4.23
N LEU A 24 -6.74 2.35 -3.26
CA LEU A 24 -7.71 1.27 -3.43
C LEU A 24 -9.12 1.78 -3.75
N PHE A 25 -9.38 3.07 -3.63
CA PHE A 25 -10.71 3.64 -3.79
C PHE A 25 -11.34 3.34 -5.17
N VAL A 26 -10.62 3.62 -6.25
CA VAL A 26 -11.11 3.37 -7.62
C VAL A 26 -11.28 1.89 -7.92
N PRO A 27 -10.33 1.00 -7.62
CA PRO A 27 -10.54 -0.45 -7.72
C PRO A 27 -11.73 -0.96 -6.91
N ALA A 28 -11.90 -0.50 -5.68
CA ALA A 28 -13.03 -0.89 -4.83
C ALA A 28 -14.37 -0.43 -5.41
N LEU A 29 -14.43 0.80 -5.92
CA LEU A 29 -15.65 1.32 -6.56
C LEU A 29 -16.01 0.51 -7.82
N LYS A 30 -15.02 0.17 -8.65
CA LYS A 30 -15.23 -0.71 -9.81
C LYS A 30 -15.71 -2.09 -9.38
N GLY A 31 -15.13 -2.67 -8.32
CA GLY A 31 -15.54 -3.93 -7.75
C GLY A 31 -17.01 -3.91 -7.29
N ALA A 32 -17.40 -2.90 -6.54
CA ALA A 32 -18.77 -2.74 -6.05
C ALA A 32 -19.80 -2.58 -7.21
N LEU A 33 -19.43 -1.83 -8.26
CA LEU A 33 -20.28 -1.71 -9.44
C LEU A 33 -20.40 -3.04 -10.22
N THR A 34 -19.32 -3.81 -10.31
CA THR A 34 -19.33 -5.12 -10.94
C THR A 34 -20.18 -6.12 -10.15
N GLU A 35 -20.08 -6.12 -8.83
CA GLU A 35 -20.91 -6.93 -7.95
C GLU A 35 -22.39 -6.53 -8.09
N ARG A 36 -22.69 -5.24 -8.09
CA ARG A 36 -24.04 -4.74 -8.34
C ARG A 36 -24.59 -5.22 -9.69
N LEU A 37 -23.77 -5.19 -10.74
CA LEU A 37 -24.16 -5.70 -12.05
C LEU A 37 -24.48 -7.19 -12.01
N ALA A 38 -23.68 -8.01 -11.33
CA ALA A 38 -23.92 -9.44 -11.18
C ALA A 38 -25.27 -9.72 -10.48
N HIS A 39 -25.57 -8.98 -9.41
CA HIS A 39 -26.88 -9.09 -8.73
C HIS A 39 -28.04 -8.69 -9.62
N LEU A 40 -27.90 -7.63 -10.43
CA LEU A 40 -28.95 -7.23 -11.37
C LEU A 40 -29.16 -8.26 -12.48
N CYS A 41 -28.08 -8.86 -13.01
CA CYS A 41 -28.19 -9.96 -13.99
C CYS A 41 -28.88 -11.18 -13.41
N GLN A 42 -28.58 -11.53 -12.16
CA GLN A 42 -29.23 -12.64 -11.47
C GLN A 42 -30.73 -12.36 -11.27
N GLY A 43 -31.10 -11.18 -10.78
CA GLY A 43 -32.49 -10.77 -10.66
C GLY A 43 -33.23 -10.82 -12.00
N LEU A 44 -32.62 -10.34 -13.08
CA LEU A 44 -33.21 -10.38 -14.41
C LEU A 44 -33.42 -11.85 -14.90
N SER A 45 -32.44 -12.74 -14.66
CA SER A 45 -32.57 -14.15 -15.01
C SER A 45 -33.68 -14.88 -14.26
N GLU A 46 -34.01 -14.45 -13.04
CA GLU A 46 -35.12 -15.00 -12.23
C GLU A 46 -36.47 -14.42 -12.63
N THR A 47 -36.52 -13.22 -13.17
CA THR A 47 -37.73 -12.48 -13.52
C THR A 47 -38.20 -12.84 -14.94
N LEU A 48 -37.26 -12.98 -15.90
CA LEU A 48 -37.57 -13.29 -17.31
C LEU A 48 -38.43 -14.53 -17.54
N PRO A 49 -38.21 -15.67 -16.84
CA PRO A 49 -39.05 -16.86 -17.03
C PRO A 49 -40.48 -16.71 -16.49
N LYS A 50 -40.72 -15.74 -15.63
CA LYS A 50 -42.00 -15.45 -14.98
C LYS A 50 -42.75 -14.29 -15.59
N ALA A 51 -42.17 -13.64 -16.60
CA ALA A 51 -42.75 -12.48 -17.26
C ALA A 51 -43.88 -12.88 -18.20
N ASP A 52 -45.03 -13.22 -17.59
CA ASP A 52 -46.33 -12.98 -18.21
C ASP A 52 -46.51 -11.49 -18.37
N ALA A 53 -47.54 -11.03 -19.10
CA ALA A 53 -47.72 -9.62 -19.46
C ALA A 53 -47.63 -8.59 -18.27
N ASP A 54 -47.79 -9.04 -17.04
CA ASP A 54 -47.73 -8.24 -15.81
C ASP A 54 -46.29 -8.08 -15.23
N GLY A 55 -45.29 -8.89 -15.65
CA GLY A 55 -43.90 -8.84 -15.18
C GLY A 55 -42.97 -7.91 -15.98
N ALA A 56 -43.43 -7.35 -17.10
CA ALA A 56 -42.66 -6.49 -17.97
C ALA A 56 -42.07 -5.24 -17.24
N PRO A 57 -42.83 -4.52 -16.38
CA PRO A 57 -42.30 -3.32 -15.73
C PRO A 57 -41.15 -3.58 -14.75
N GLU A 58 -41.09 -4.77 -14.12
CA GLU A 58 -40.02 -5.13 -13.21
C GLU A 58 -38.72 -5.47 -13.98
N ALA A 59 -38.84 -6.18 -15.09
CA ALA A 59 -37.73 -6.46 -15.98
C ALA A 59 -37.15 -5.18 -16.62
N ASP A 60 -37.99 -4.23 -17.01
CA ASP A 60 -37.60 -2.91 -17.52
C ASP A 60 -36.85 -2.08 -16.47
N GLY A 61 -37.29 -2.13 -15.22
CA GLY A 61 -36.62 -1.46 -14.10
C GLY A 61 -35.22 -2.02 -13.82
N LEU A 62 -35.06 -3.34 -13.90
CA LEU A 62 -33.75 -4.02 -13.77
C LEU A 62 -32.84 -3.66 -14.95
N ALA A 63 -33.36 -3.68 -16.17
CA ALA A 63 -32.59 -3.30 -17.37
C ALA A 63 -32.11 -1.85 -17.33
N ALA A 64 -32.94 -0.91 -16.92
CA ALA A 64 -32.55 0.49 -16.73
C ALA A 64 -31.48 0.65 -15.64
N SER A 65 -31.57 -0.13 -14.57
CA SER A 65 -30.56 -0.14 -13.49
C SER A 65 -29.21 -0.68 -14.01
N MET A 66 -29.23 -1.72 -14.84
CA MET A 66 -28.02 -2.27 -15.48
C MET A 66 -27.38 -1.25 -16.41
N GLU A 67 -28.15 -0.53 -17.22
CA GLU A 67 -27.64 0.53 -18.07
C GLU A 67 -26.96 1.63 -17.27
N GLY A 68 -27.53 2.02 -16.14
CA GLY A 68 -26.92 2.96 -15.20
C GLY A 68 -25.56 2.49 -14.67
N VAL A 69 -25.44 1.20 -14.30
CA VAL A 69 -24.16 0.63 -13.85
C VAL A 69 -23.14 0.58 -14.99
N PHE A 70 -23.51 0.18 -16.20
CA PHE A 70 -22.64 0.20 -17.37
C PHE A 70 -22.14 1.61 -17.68
N THR A 71 -23.02 2.60 -17.61
CA THR A 71 -22.66 4.01 -17.82
C THR A 71 -21.67 4.47 -16.75
N ALA A 72 -21.90 4.14 -15.48
CA ALA A 72 -20.99 4.47 -14.38
C ALA A 72 -19.60 3.81 -14.55
N LEU A 73 -19.55 2.52 -14.93
CA LEU A 73 -18.28 1.83 -15.21
C LEU A 73 -17.52 2.46 -16.39
N ARG A 74 -18.23 2.84 -17.46
CA ARG A 74 -17.65 3.52 -18.62
C ARG A 74 -17.08 4.88 -18.25
N LEU A 75 -17.82 5.67 -17.49
CA LEU A 75 -17.37 6.98 -16.99
C LEU A 75 -16.13 6.84 -16.08
N LEU A 76 -16.13 5.85 -15.19
CA LEU A 76 -14.99 5.55 -14.32
C LEU A 76 -13.75 5.06 -15.09
N ALA A 77 -13.96 4.35 -16.21
CA ALA A 77 -12.85 3.88 -17.05
C ALA A 77 -12.19 5.02 -17.82
N GLY A 78 -12.97 6.02 -18.23
CA GLY A 78 -12.47 7.19 -18.97
C GLY A 78 -12.03 8.37 -18.10
N ALA A 79 -12.38 8.37 -16.80
CA ALA A 79 -12.06 9.50 -15.92
C ALA A 79 -10.61 9.46 -15.43
N ASN A 80 -9.90 10.59 -15.58
CA ASN A 80 -8.63 10.80 -14.90
C ASN A 80 -8.91 11.24 -13.45
N LEU A 81 -8.89 10.29 -12.51
CA LEU A 81 -9.13 10.53 -11.08
C LEU A 81 -7.84 10.81 -10.30
N GLY A 82 -6.67 10.71 -10.93
CA GLY A 82 -5.38 10.96 -10.30
C GLY A 82 -5.33 12.30 -9.56
N PRO A 83 -5.63 13.44 -10.20
CA PRO A 83 -5.62 14.75 -9.57
C PRO A 83 -6.58 14.84 -8.37
N VAL A 84 -7.77 14.23 -8.47
CA VAL A 84 -8.77 14.23 -7.39
C VAL A 84 -8.27 13.46 -6.16
N LEU A 85 -7.64 12.30 -6.39
CA LEU A 85 -7.04 11.50 -5.32
C LEU A 85 -5.84 12.19 -4.69
N GLU A 86 -5.01 12.86 -5.49
CA GLU A 86 -3.89 13.68 -4.98
C GLU A 86 -4.38 14.82 -4.08
N GLU A 87 -5.42 15.53 -4.48
CA GLU A 87 -6.00 16.62 -3.69
C GLU A 87 -6.61 16.11 -2.37
N ALA A 88 -7.19 14.91 -2.40
CA ALA A 88 -7.70 14.25 -1.21
C ALA A 88 -6.58 13.77 -0.27
N SER A 89 -5.38 13.49 -0.77
CA SER A 89 -4.27 12.95 0.02
C SER A 89 -3.73 13.95 1.04
N GLN A 90 -3.73 13.56 2.33
CA GLN A 90 -3.11 14.36 3.40
C GLN A 90 -1.58 14.39 3.28
N VAL A 91 -0.99 13.27 2.87
CA VAL A 91 0.46 13.16 2.66
C VAL A 91 0.90 14.10 1.54
N GLU A 92 0.17 14.13 0.42
CA GLU A 92 0.44 15.04 -0.70
C GLU A 92 0.40 16.51 -0.25
N ARG A 93 -0.65 16.90 0.49
CA ARG A 93 -0.78 18.27 1.00
C ARG A 93 0.37 18.70 1.89
N LEU A 94 0.87 17.78 2.72
CA LEU A 94 2.03 18.04 3.58
C LEU A 94 3.32 18.11 2.76
N LEU A 95 3.57 17.16 1.85
CA LEU A 95 4.78 17.13 1.04
C LEU A 95 4.89 18.34 0.09
N ARG A 96 3.77 18.90 -0.36
CA ARG A 96 3.76 20.16 -1.14
C ARG A 96 4.33 21.36 -0.39
N GLN A 97 4.41 21.29 0.95
CA GLN A 97 5.04 22.31 1.79
C GLN A 97 6.57 22.13 1.90
N ASP A 98 7.19 21.30 1.04
CA ASP A 98 8.64 21.09 1.01
C ASP A 98 9.42 22.42 1.03
N PRO A 99 10.27 22.66 2.06
CA PRO A 99 10.98 23.93 2.20
C PRO A 99 11.95 24.24 1.06
N ALA A 100 12.40 23.21 0.34
CA ALA A 100 13.24 23.38 -0.85
C ALA A 100 12.43 23.73 -2.10
N GLY A 101 11.10 23.58 -2.08
CA GLY A 101 10.22 23.84 -3.21
C GLY A 101 10.46 22.91 -4.41
N VAL A 102 11.10 21.76 -4.19
CA VAL A 102 11.42 20.78 -5.24
C VAL A 102 10.24 19.84 -5.46
N TYR A 103 9.64 19.34 -4.38
CA TYR A 103 8.53 18.39 -4.46
C TYR A 103 7.35 18.87 -5.34
N PRO A 104 6.82 20.09 -5.21
CA PRO A 104 5.70 20.55 -6.03
C PRO A 104 5.99 20.62 -7.53
N LYS A 105 7.27 20.68 -7.91
CA LYS A 105 7.73 20.76 -9.33
C LYS A 105 7.97 19.40 -9.95
N MET A 106 7.83 18.32 -9.18
CA MET A 106 8.01 16.95 -9.68
C MET A 106 6.80 16.52 -10.51
N ASP A 107 7.05 15.59 -11.44
CA ASP A 107 5.98 14.89 -12.15
C ASP A 107 5.18 13.97 -11.20
N GLU A 108 4.02 13.54 -11.67
CA GLU A 108 3.09 12.71 -10.89
C GLU A 108 3.72 11.37 -10.46
N VAL A 109 4.53 10.75 -11.33
CA VAL A 109 5.17 9.46 -11.05
C VAL A 109 6.17 9.61 -9.90
N CYS A 110 6.97 10.66 -9.92
CA CYS A 110 7.91 10.96 -8.86
C CYS A 110 7.17 11.26 -7.55
N ARG A 111 6.12 12.10 -7.56
CA ARG A 111 5.31 12.39 -6.37
C ARG A 111 4.67 11.12 -5.79
N ALA A 112 4.12 10.26 -6.63
CA ALA A 112 3.55 8.98 -6.20
C ALA A 112 4.60 8.09 -5.51
N ARG A 113 5.84 8.06 -6.03
CA ARG A 113 6.95 7.33 -5.40
C ARG A 113 7.30 7.88 -4.02
N TYR A 114 7.27 9.20 -3.84
CA TYR A 114 7.50 9.85 -2.55
C TYR A 114 6.40 9.48 -1.55
N ARG A 115 5.13 9.57 -1.94
CA ARG A 115 3.99 9.17 -1.09
C ARG A 115 4.11 7.71 -0.67
N HIS A 116 4.41 6.82 -1.62
CA HIS A 116 4.61 5.40 -1.32
C HIS A 116 5.75 5.17 -0.31
N GLU A 117 6.84 5.93 -0.42
CA GLU A 117 7.97 5.82 0.51
C GLU A 117 7.61 6.32 1.91
N VAL A 118 6.82 7.40 2.03
CA VAL A 118 6.26 7.86 3.31
C VAL A 118 5.44 6.75 3.96
N CYS A 119 4.52 6.13 3.23
CA CYS A 119 3.71 5.01 3.71
C CYS A 119 4.58 3.84 4.18
N ARG A 120 5.64 3.52 3.43
CA ARG A 120 6.58 2.44 3.77
C ARG A 120 7.32 2.74 5.07
N GLN A 121 7.80 3.97 5.26
CA GLN A 121 8.52 4.38 6.47
C GLN A 121 7.58 4.49 7.67
N ALA A 122 6.36 4.99 7.49
CA ALA A 122 5.33 5.06 8.51
C ALA A 122 5.05 3.67 9.09
N ARG A 123 4.79 2.69 8.21
CA ARG A 123 4.55 1.29 8.63
C ARG A 123 5.75 0.68 9.36
N ARG A 124 6.98 0.95 8.92
CA ARG A 124 8.19 0.44 9.56
C ARG A 124 8.43 1.03 10.95
N SER A 125 8.01 2.26 11.16
CA SER A 125 8.18 2.98 12.43
C SER A 125 6.97 2.86 13.37
N GLY A 126 5.86 2.22 12.92
CA GLY A 126 4.62 2.11 13.69
C GLY A 126 3.89 3.45 13.88
N ARG A 127 4.09 4.40 12.95
CA ARG A 127 3.48 5.73 12.95
C ARG A 127 2.42 5.83 11.87
N THR A 128 1.55 6.82 12.00
CA THR A 128 0.62 7.17 10.93
C THR A 128 1.37 7.83 9.76
N GLU A 129 0.82 7.75 8.56
CA GLU A 129 1.40 8.36 7.36
C GLU A 129 1.51 9.90 7.51
N ARG A 130 0.52 10.50 8.15
CA ARG A 130 0.49 11.92 8.47
C ARG A 130 1.63 12.31 9.41
N GLU A 131 1.79 11.62 10.55
CA GLU A 131 2.86 11.89 11.50
C GLU A 131 4.25 11.76 10.86
N MET A 132 4.42 10.76 9.98
CA MET A 132 5.66 10.59 9.23
C MET A 132 5.92 11.79 8.31
N ALA A 133 4.92 12.22 7.54
CA ALA A 133 5.05 13.37 6.66
C ALA A 133 5.35 14.66 7.43
N GLU A 134 4.69 14.89 8.56
CA GLU A 134 4.94 16.04 9.44
C GLU A 134 6.38 16.05 9.99
N GLN A 135 6.90 14.89 10.38
CA GLN A 135 8.29 14.75 10.84
C GLN A 135 9.30 14.99 9.74
N LEU A 136 9.04 14.51 8.52
CA LEU A 136 9.89 14.78 7.36
C LEU A 136 9.98 16.28 7.09
N LEU A 137 8.83 16.98 7.13
CA LEU A 137 8.78 18.42 6.97
C LEU A 137 9.52 19.17 8.08
N LEU A 138 9.33 18.74 9.33
CA LEU A 138 10.01 19.36 10.47
C LEU A 138 11.54 19.25 10.30
N ARG A 139 12.05 18.07 9.93
CA ARG A 139 13.47 17.87 9.67
C ARG A 139 13.97 18.67 8.48
N ALA A 140 13.19 18.73 7.39
CA ALA A 140 13.55 19.50 6.21
C ALA A 140 13.60 21.03 6.51
N ARG A 141 12.72 21.53 7.37
CA ARG A 141 12.75 22.94 7.83
C ARG A 141 13.99 23.28 8.64
N GLN A 142 14.52 22.31 9.39
CA GLN A 142 15.73 22.48 10.21
C GLN A 142 17.03 22.21 9.42
N GLY A 143 16.91 21.61 8.22
CA GLY A 143 18.04 21.27 7.39
C GLY A 143 18.62 22.46 6.64
N GLU A 144 19.89 22.36 6.25
CA GLU A 144 20.57 23.33 5.40
C GLU A 144 20.95 22.71 4.05
N GLY A 145 21.01 23.52 3.00
CA GLY A 145 21.37 23.07 1.65
C GLY A 145 20.47 21.96 1.14
N PRO A 146 21.01 20.82 0.67
CA PRO A 146 20.23 19.68 0.16
C PRO A 146 19.31 19.04 1.20
N ARG A 147 19.60 19.19 2.49
CA ARG A 147 18.80 18.66 3.60
C ARG A 147 17.50 19.43 3.83
N ARG A 148 17.28 20.56 3.15
CA ARG A 148 15.99 21.26 3.15
C ARG A 148 14.92 20.55 2.36
N HIS A 149 15.30 19.58 1.51
CA HIS A 149 14.36 18.80 0.73
C HIS A 149 13.92 17.54 1.48
N VAL A 150 12.61 17.29 1.54
CA VAL A 150 12.02 16.10 2.19
C VAL A 150 12.58 14.79 1.66
N GLY A 151 12.95 14.73 0.38
CA GLY A 151 13.55 13.56 -0.26
C GLY A 151 14.87 13.12 0.36
N TRP A 152 15.62 14.02 1.00
CA TRP A 152 16.82 13.64 1.72
C TRP A 152 16.52 12.62 2.82
N TYR A 153 15.47 12.90 3.61
CA TYR A 153 15.07 12.06 4.73
C TYR A 153 14.22 10.85 4.32
N LEU A 154 13.76 10.81 3.07
CA LEU A 154 13.10 9.64 2.52
C LEU A 154 14.10 8.62 1.95
N PHE A 155 15.15 9.08 1.27
CA PHE A 155 16.01 8.20 0.48
C PHE A 155 17.46 8.11 0.96
N ARG A 156 18.00 9.16 1.60
CA ARG A 156 19.38 9.21 2.10
C ARG A 156 19.49 8.91 3.59
N GLU A 157 18.64 9.54 4.40
CA GLU A 157 18.62 9.39 5.86
C GLU A 157 17.21 9.00 6.33
N PRO A 158 16.72 7.78 6.02
CA PRO A 158 15.35 7.39 6.35
C PRO A 158 15.07 7.51 7.84
N LEU A 159 14.00 8.25 8.19
CA LEU A 159 13.55 8.41 9.58
C LEU A 159 12.98 7.11 10.17
N GLY A 160 12.39 6.29 9.30
CA GLY A 160 11.85 4.98 9.65
C GLY A 160 12.91 3.87 9.63
N ARG A 161 14.11 4.09 10.20
CA ARG A 161 15.01 2.95 10.44
C ARG A 161 14.30 2.02 11.40
N PRO A 162 14.05 0.77 11.00
CA PRO A 162 13.47 -0.18 11.93
C PRO A 162 14.41 -0.36 13.10
N ALA A 163 13.86 -0.26 14.29
CA ALA A 163 14.53 -0.70 15.52
C ALA A 163 14.77 -2.23 15.55
N HIS A 164 14.79 -2.89 14.41
CA HIS A 164 14.69 -4.34 14.28
C HIS A 164 15.82 -5.02 13.51
N THR A 165 17.02 -4.54 13.65
CA THR A 165 18.12 -5.49 13.56
C THR A 165 17.99 -6.56 14.65
N ALA A 166 17.32 -6.27 15.77
CA ALA A 166 17.14 -7.21 16.87
C ALA A 166 16.20 -8.40 16.57
N ARG A 167 15.16 -8.25 15.75
CA ARG A 167 14.24 -9.36 15.44
C ARG A 167 14.80 -10.32 14.38
N GLY A 168 15.43 -9.81 13.34
CA GLY A 168 16.05 -10.65 12.31
C GLY A 168 17.28 -11.39 12.84
N THR A 169 18.15 -10.70 13.58
CA THR A 169 19.31 -11.33 14.25
C THR A 169 18.89 -12.25 15.37
N GLY A 170 17.81 -11.94 16.11
CA GLY A 170 17.26 -12.82 17.13
C GLY A 170 16.68 -14.10 16.53
N TYR A 171 15.96 -14.05 15.43
CA TYR A 171 15.47 -15.23 14.72
C TYR A 171 16.60 -16.06 14.13
N LEU A 172 17.56 -15.42 13.46
CA LEU A 172 18.75 -16.11 12.95
C LEU A 172 19.55 -16.76 14.10
N ALA A 173 19.77 -16.05 15.20
CA ALA A 173 20.45 -16.61 16.36
C ALA A 173 19.65 -17.76 16.99
N ALA A 174 18.32 -17.65 17.09
CA ALA A 174 17.45 -18.69 17.63
C ALA A 174 17.42 -19.97 16.78
N VAL A 175 17.67 -19.87 15.48
CA VAL A 175 17.75 -21.02 14.58
C VAL A 175 19.18 -21.54 14.45
N THR A 176 20.18 -20.66 14.33
CA THR A 176 21.57 -21.06 14.08
C THR A 176 22.27 -21.60 15.34
N LEU A 177 21.98 -21.05 16.53
CA LEU A 177 22.61 -21.53 17.76
C LEU A 177 22.22 -22.98 18.11
N PRO A 178 20.93 -23.38 18.11
CA PRO A 178 20.59 -24.79 18.40
C PRO A 178 21.04 -25.75 17.28
N THR A 179 21.03 -25.31 16.00
CA THR A 179 21.56 -26.15 14.91
C THR A 179 23.07 -26.34 15.03
N LEU A 180 23.82 -25.29 15.34
CA LEU A 180 25.24 -25.38 15.58
C LEU A 180 25.55 -26.29 16.81
N PHE A 181 24.76 -26.14 17.87
CA PHE A 181 24.89 -26.98 19.06
C PHE A 181 24.63 -28.47 18.76
N LEU A 182 23.59 -28.78 17.98
CA LEU A 182 23.29 -30.16 17.56
C LEU A 182 24.38 -30.75 16.67
N VAL A 183 24.94 -29.95 15.75
CA VAL A 183 26.05 -30.36 14.88
C VAL A 183 27.31 -30.67 15.69
N LEU A 184 27.64 -29.81 16.66
CA LEU A 184 28.79 -30.03 17.54
C LEU A 184 28.59 -31.25 18.44
N LEU A 185 27.38 -31.45 18.97
CA LEU A 185 27.04 -32.61 19.79
C LEU A 185 27.14 -33.90 18.96
N ALA A 186 26.60 -33.93 17.73
CA ALA A 186 26.68 -35.06 16.81
C ALA A 186 28.13 -35.35 16.42
N GLY A 187 28.95 -34.33 16.16
CA GLY A 187 30.37 -34.48 15.87
C GLY A 187 31.17 -35.05 17.04
N PHE A 188 30.83 -34.66 18.25
CA PHE A 188 31.45 -35.18 19.48
C PHE A 188 31.09 -36.66 19.74
N THR A 189 29.82 -37.03 19.49
CA THR A 189 29.35 -38.42 19.73
C THR A 189 29.81 -39.40 18.66
N LEU A 190 29.93 -38.95 17.36
CA LEU A 190 30.28 -39.82 16.26
C LEU A 190 31.78 -39.92 15.94
N HIS A 191 32.64 -39.12 16.58
CA HIS A 191 34.10 -39.09 16.39
C HIS A 191 34.56 -38.95 14.88
N THR A 192 33.67 -38.43 14.01
CA THR A 192 33.95 -38.30 12.61
C THR A 192 34.06 -36.82 12.21
N PRO A 193 35.30 -36.27 12.04
CA PRO A 193 35.49 -34.86 11.72
C PRO A 193 34.93 -34.50 10.31
N LEU A 194 34.73 -35.48 9.46
CA LEU A 194 34.22 -35.27 8.08
C LEU A 194 32.77 -34.87 8.05
N VAL A 195 31.96 -35.39 8.98
CA VAL A 195 30.50 -35.01 9.07
C VAL A 195 30.34 -33.59 9.59
N VAL A 196 31.21 -33.12 10.49
CA VAL A 196 31.19 -31.73 10.97
C VAL A 196 31.57 -30.77 9.86
N ALA A 197 32.55 -31.08 9.02
CA ALA A 197 32.98 -30.27 7.88
C ALA A 197 31.85 -30.16 6.82
N LEU A 198 31.15 -31.26 6.53
CA LEU A 198 30.09 -31.29 5.52
C LEU A 198 28.85 -30.50 5.94
N LEU A 199 28.50 -30.49 7.24
CA LEU A 199 27.37 -29.75 7.81
C LEU A 199 27.66 -28.25 7.97
N LEU A 200 28.91 -27.83 7.98
CA LEU A 200 29.30 -26.42 8.03
C LEU A 200 29.19 -25.70 6.69
N LEU A 201 29.18 -26.45 5.55
CA LEU A 201 29.07 -25.88 4.21
C LEU A 201 27.77 -25.06 3.98
N PRO A 202 26.56 -25.55 4.31
CA PRO A 202 25.35 -24.78 4.10
C PRO A 202 25.25 -23.56 5.02
N VAL A 203 25.90 -23.58 6.20
CA VAL A 203 25.90 -22.42 7.13
C VAL A 203 26.75 -21.28 6.58
N SER A 204 27.87 -21.57 5.90
CA SER A 204 28.73 -20.56 5.27
C SER A 204 28.05 -19.84 4.09
N ASP A 205 27.19 -20.55 3.32
CA ASP A 205 26.46 -19.98 2.21
C ASP A 205 25.28 -19.09 2.69
N LEU A 206 24.68 -19.47 3.82
CA LEU A 206 23.60 -18.66 4.44
C LEU A 206 24.14 -17.32 4.98
N VAL A 207 25.36 -17.32 5.51
CA VAL A 207 26.02 -16.10 6.01
C VAL A 207 26.45 -15.18 4.85
N LYS A 208 26.89 -15.73 3.72
CA LYS A 208 27.29 -14.94 2.54
C LYS A 208 26.10 -14.25 1.86
N ASN A 209 24.90 -14.84 1.91
CA ASN A 209 23.68 -14.27 1.30
C ASN A 209 22.90 -13.30 2.23
N SER A 210 23.35 -13.08 3.47
CA SER A 210 22.71 -12.20 4.46
C SER A 210 23.44 -10.87 4.66
N VAL A 211 24.52 -10.60 3.90
CA VAL A 211 25.21 -9.33 3.78
C VAL A 211 24.82 -8.62 2.50
#